data_e86edde17029396a03fd9ec49e8d2f24
#
_entry.id   e86edde17029396a03fd9ec49e8d2f24
#
_cell.length_a   1.000
_cell.length_b   1.000
_cell.length_c   1.000
_cell.angle_alpha   90.00
_cell.angle_beta   90.00
_cell.angle_gamma   90.00
#
_symmetry.space_group_name_H-M   'P 1'
#
loop_
_entity.id
_entity.type
_entity.pdbx_description
1 polymer ?
#
loop_
_entity_poly.entity_id
_entity_poly.type
_entity_poly.pdbx_seq_one_letter_code
_entity_poly.pdbx_strand_id
1 'polypeptide(L)'
;MATETKNLNKLTKNLGKYLDQDQLEQVKKAYFFAANAHSGQFRVSGDPYVSHPLAVAEILGKLKMDQDCLSAAMLHDVIEDSGIPKTFLKKEFNKDVANLVDGVSKLDKVELTSKKDLQAESFQKMVLAMSEDIRVIVVKLADRLHNMRTIKFLNKEKKLRIANETIEIYAPIAHRLGMHQIYRELEDLAFEILYPLRFRVIEEAVKRNTRGRKKILKKVETSISQK
;
A
#
# COMPACT_ATOMS: atom_id res chain seq x y z
N MET A 1 7.09 -20.72 -1.05
CA MET A 1 5.99 -21.43 -0.35
C MET A 1 6.13 -21.39 1.18
N ALA A 2 7.17 -21.92 1.84
CA ALA A 2 7.25 -21.90 3.31
C ALA A 2 7.27 -20.51 3.95
N THR A 3 7.99 -19.55 3.35
CA THR A 3 8.09 -18.15 3.84
C THR A 3 6.77 -17.40 3.65
N GLU A 4 6.08 -17.61 2.55
CA GLU A 4 4.82 -16.95 2.22
C GLU A 4 3.69 -17.42 3.12
N THR A 5 3.61 -18.74 3.40
CA THR A 5 2.68 -19.29 4.36
C THR A 5 2.92 -18.75 5.77
N LYS A 6 4.19 -18.54 6.16
CA LYS A 6 4.54 -17.94 7.44
C LYS A 6 4.07 -16.48 7.53
N ASN A 7 4.22 -15.72 6.46
CA ASN A 7 3.79 -14.32 6.40
C ASN A 7 2.25 -14.21 6.42
N LEU A 8 1.54 -15.06 5.68
CA LEU A 8 0.09 -15.15 5.74
C LEU A 8 -0.40 -15.47 7.16
N ASN A 9 0.21 -16.45 7.83
CA ASN A 9 -0.15 -16.82 9.20
C ASN A 9 0.08 -15.68 10.19
N LYS A 10 1.15 -14.89 9.99
CA LYS A 10 1.41 -13.69 10.79
C LYS A 10 0.35 -12.62 10.56
N LEU A 11 -0.04 -12.38 9.29
CA LEU A 11 -1.10 -11.46 8.94
C LEU A 11 -2.43 -11.88 9.57
N THR A 12 -2.87 -13.12 9.35
CA THR A 12 -4.15 -13.63 9.87
C THR A 12 -4.22 -13.60 11.40
N LYS A 13 -3.12 -13.88 12.10
CA LYS A 13 -3.02 -13.70 13.56
C LYS A 13 -3.27 -12.25 13.99
N ASN A 14 -2.77 -11.27 13.22
CA ASN A 14 -2.99 -9.86 13.53
C ASN A 14 -4.42 -9.42 13.19
N LEU A 15 -4.95 -9.87 12.08
CA LEU A 15 -6.33 -9.58 11.64
C LEU A 15 -7.36 -10.19 12.60
N GLY A 16 -7.10 -11.39 13.15
CA GLY A 16 -7.98 -12.07 14.12
C GLY A 16 -8.14 -11.34 15.46
N LYS A 17 -7.46 -10.20 15.66
CA LYS A 17 -7.72 -9.32 16.80
C LYS A 17 -8.99 -8.48 16.64
N TYR A 18 -9.54 -8.38 15.41
CA TYR A 18 -10.70 -7.55 15.11
C TYR A 18 -11.64 -8.13 14.04
N LEU A 19 -11.21 -9.13 13.28
CA LEU A 19 -12.04 -9.88 12.33
C LEU A 19 -12.45 -11.22 12.93
N ASP A 20 -13.65 -11.68 12.61
CA ASP A 20 -14.14 -13.01 12.95
C ASP A 20 -13.56 -14.09 12.01
N GLN A 21 -13.91 -15.36 12.28
CA GLN A 21 -13.36 -16.49 11.54
C GLN A 21 -13.79 -16.50 10.06
N ASP A 22 -15.04 -16.16 9.76
CA ASP A 22 -15.57 -16.17 8.39
C ASP A 22 -14.91 -15.08 7.55
N GLN A 23 -14.72 -13.90 8.15
CA GLN A 23 -13.99 -12.78 7.55
C GLN A 23 -12.53 -13.13 7.25
N LEU A 24 -11.86 -13.82 8.18
CA LEU A 24 -10.50 -14.31 7.98
C LEU A 24 -10.39 -15.34 6.85
N GLU A 25 -11.36 -16.24 6.75
CA GLU A 25 -11.40 -17.24 5.66
C GLU A 25 -11.60 -16.57 4.29
N GLN A 26 -12.42 -15.52 4.20
CA GLN A 26 -12.55 -14.72 2.98
C GLN A 26 -11.20 -14.09 2.56
N VAL A 27 -10.47 -13.48 3.48
CA VAL A 27 -9.14 -12.88 3.20
C VAL A 27 -8.13 -13.96 2.79
N LYS A 28 -8.12 -15.14 3.44
CA LYS A 28 -7.28 -16.26 3.05
C LYS A 28 -7.62 -16.76 1.65
N LYS A 29 -8.92 -16.90 1.34
CA LYS A 29 -9.39 -17.28 0.01
C LYS A 29 -8.87 -16.31 -1.06
N ALA A 30 -8.92 -15.00 -0.80
CA ALA A 30 -8.40 -13.98 -1.70
C ALA A 30 -6.88 -14.12 -1.90
N TYR A 31 -6.13 -14.40 -0.83
CA TYR A 31 -4.70 -14.65 -0.93
C TYR A 31 -4.35 -15.85 -1.80
N PHE A 32 -5.00 -17.01 -1.56
CA PHE A 32 -4.73 -18.22 -2.36
C PHE A 32 -5.14 -18.05 -3.82
N PHE A 33 -6.21 -17.32 -4.06
CA PHE A 33 -6.64 -16.96 -5.41
C PHE A 33 -5.59 -16.10 -6.13
N ALA A 34 -5.10 -15.03 -5.49
CA ALA A 34 -4.05 -14.17 -6.03
C ALA A 34 -2.73 -14.94 -6.25
N ALA A 35 -2.35 -15.80 -5.30
CA ALA A 35 -1.15 -16.64 -5.42
C ALA A 35 -1.21 -17.57 -6.62
N ASN A 36 -2.39 -18.13 -6.92
CA ASN A 36 -2.60 -18.97 -8.10
C ASN A 36 -2.61 -18.15 -9.39
N ALA A 37 -3.29 -17.00 -9.40
CA ALA A 37 -3.37 -16.10 -10.56
C ALA A 37 -1.99 -15.57 -10.99
N HIS A 38 -1.10 -15.30 -10.02
CA HIS A 38 0.28 -14.83 -10.23
C HIS A 38 1.32 -15.94 -10.15
N SER A 39 0.93 -17.21 -10.32
CA SER A 39 1.84 -18.35 -10.25
C SER A 39 2.94 -18.21 -11.32
N GLY A 40 4.21 -18.37 -10.90
CA GLY A 40 5.38 -18.21 -11.79
C GLY A 40 5.79 -16.78 -12.07
N GLN A 41 5.07 -15.78 -11.56
CA GLN A 41 5.45 -14.37 -11.69
C GLN A 41 6.35 -13.94 -10.52
N PHE A 42 7.34 -13.09 -10.83
CA PHE A 42 8.29 -12.55 -9.86
C PHE A 42 8.39 -11.02 -9.99
N ARG A 43 8.61 -10.37 -8.88
CA ARG A 43 8.94 -8.94 -8.86
C ARG A 43 10.40 -8.72 -9.32
N VAL A 44 10.73 -7.46 -9.64
CA VAL A 44 12.12 -7.06 -10.00
C VAL A 44 13.10 -7.36 -8.85
N SER A 45 12.63 -7.47 -7.61
CA SER A 45 13.45 -7.90 -6.46
C SER A 45 13.81 -9.39 -6.46
N GLY A 46 13.16 -10.21 -7.31
CA GLY A 46 13.26 -11.67 -7.29
C GLY A 46 12.28 -12.38 -6.38
N ASP A 47 11.49 -11.64 -5.59
CA ASP A 47 10.46 -12.21 -4.73
C ASP A 47 9.25 -12.67 -5.55
N PRO A 48 8.53 -13.74 -5.14
CA PRO A 48 7.26 -14.12 -5.75
C PRO A 48 6.28 -12.95 -5.75
N TYR A 49 5.53 -12.79 -6.86
CA TYR A 49 4.64 -11.62 -7.03
C TYR A 49 3.65 -11.45 -5.87
N VAL A 50 3.08 -12.55 -5.37
CA VAL A 50 2.10 -12.56 -4.27
C VAL A 50 2.59 -11.90 -2.96
N SER A 51 3.90 -11.73 -2.81
CA SER A 51 4.49 -11.01 -1.66
C SER A 51 4.06 -9.54 -1.62
N HIS A 52 3.76 -8.94 -2.77
CA HIS A 52 3.29 -7.55 -2.88
C HIS A 52 1.86 -7.37 -2.38
N PRO A 53 0.83 -8.05 -2.93
CA PRO A 53 -0.54 -7.94 -2.41
C PRO A 53 -0.63 -8.28 -0.92
N LEU A 54 0.15 -9.26 -0.45
CA LEU A 54 0.22 -9.60 0.97
C LEU A 54 0.73 -8.41 1.82
N ALA A 55 1.78 -7.72 1.37
CA ALA A 55 2.32 -6.55 2.07
C ALA A 55 1.34 -5.36 2.02
N VAL A 56 0.60 -5.17 0.92
CA VAL A 56 -0.47 -4.16 0.83
C VAL A 56 -1.56 -4.45 1.86
N ALA A 57 -2.01 -5.71 1.96
CA ALA A 57 -2.98 -6.12 2.98
C ALA A 57 -2.44 -5.98 4.42
N GLU A 58 -1.13 -6.18 4.66
CA GLU A 58 -0.52 -5.91 5.97
C GLU A 58 -0.60 -4.41 6.35
N ILE A 59 -0.42 -3.50 5.39
CA ILE A 59 -0.56 -2.06 5.61
C ILE A 59 -2.01 -1.74 5.99
N LEU A 60 -2.98 -2.26 5.25
CA LEU A 60 -4.41 -2.05 5.50
C LEU A 60 -4.88 -2.71 6.81
N GLY A 61 -4.33 -3.86 7.16
CA GLY A 61 -4.60 -4.52 8.45
C GLY A 61 -4.17 -3.68 9.66
N LYS A 62 -3.09 -2.90 9.56
CA LYS A 62 -2.69 -1.92 10.59
C LYS A 62 -3.68 -0.76 10.72
N LEU A 63 -4.38 -0.43 9.64
CA LEU A 63 -5.46 0.57 9.62
C LEU A 63 -6.82 -0.03 10.05
N LYS A 64 -6.86 -1.32 10.39
CA LYS A 64 -8.07 -2.07 10.77
C LYS A 64 -9.19 -2.00 9.71
N MET A 65 -8.80 -2.09 8.44
CA MET A 65 -9.77 -2.13 7.34
C MET A 65 -10.58 -3.45 7.36
N ASP A 66 -11.79 -3.39 6.78
CA ASP A 66 -12.70 -4.53 6.70
C ASP A 66 -12.19 -5.65 5.77
N GLN A 67 -12.85 -6.82 5.83
CA GLN A 67 -12.46 -8.01 5.06
C GLN A 67 -12.56 -7.80 3.54
N ASP A 68 -13.49 -6.97 3.06
CA ASP A 68 -13.64 -6.71 1.62
C ASP A 68 -12.50 -5.85 1.09
N CYS A 69 -12.10 -4.84 1.86
CA CYS A 69 -10.93 -4.01 1.55
C CYS A 69 -9.63 -4.84 1.55
N LEU A 70 -9.45 -5.73 2.55
CA LEU A 70 -8.29 -6.61 2.63
C LEU A 70 -8.27 -7.64 1.49
N SER A 71 -9.43 -8.20 1.15
CA SER A 71 -9.58 -9.11 0.01
C SER A 71 -9.30 -8.39 -1.31
N ALA A 72 -9.81 -7.17 -1.48
CA ALA A 72 -9.50 -6.35 -2.65
C ALA A 72 -8.01 -6.02 -2.75
N ALA A 73 -7.33 -5.77 -1.63
CA ALA A 73 -5.89 -5.57 -1.61
C ALA A 73 -5.10 -6.81 -2.07
N MET A 74 -5.58 -8.01 -1.72
CA MET A 74 -4.98 -9.25 -2.22
C MET A 74 -5.17 -9.43 -3.74
N LEU A 75 -6.25 -8.89 -4.29
CA LEU A 75 -6.71 -9.13 -5.66
C LEU A 75 -6.49 -7.94 -6.60
N HIS A 76 -5.91 -6.83 -6.14
CA HIS A 76 -5.95 -5.56 -6.86
C HIS A 76 -5.32 -5.62 -8.26
N ASP A 77 -4.31 -6.46 -8.48
CA ASP A 77 -3.62 -6.60 -9.76
C ASP A 77 -4.19 -7.73 -10.65
N VAL A 78 -5.11 -8.58 -10.14
CA VAL A 78 -5.54 -9.78 -10.91
C VAL A 78 -6.33 -9.45 -12.18
N ILE A 79 -7.03 -8.31 -12.23
CA ILE A 79 -7.72 -7.84 -13.44
C ILE A 79 -6.72 -7.45 -14.52
N GLU A 80 -5.65 -6.74 -14.13
CA GLU A 80 -4.67 -6.20 -15.08
C GLU A 80 -3.66 -7.25 -15.52
N ASP A 81 -3.06 -7.93 -14.55
CA ASP A 81 -1.94 -8.83 -14.81
C ASP A 81 -2.38 -10.22 -15.26
N SER A 82 -3.57 -10.67 -14.85
CA SER A 82 -4.06 -12.02 -15.15
C SER A 82 -5.32 -12.02 -16.05
N GLY A 83 -5.85 -10.84 -16.41
CA GLY A 83 -7.01 -10.73 -17.30
C GLY A 83 -8.31 -11.28 -16.72
N ILE A 84 -8.40 -11.45 -15.39
CA ILE A 84 -9.58 -11.99 -14.71
C ILE A 84 -10.70 -10.95 -14.74
N PRO A 85 -11.88 -11.26 -15.31
CA PRO A 85 -12.93 -10.26 -15.46
C PRO A 85 -13.62 -9.96 -14.11
N LYS A 86 -14.08 -8.73 -13.93
CA LYS A 86 -14.86 -8.27 -12.76
C LYS A 86 -16.04 -9.18 -12.42
N THR A 87 -16.74 -9.67 -13.47
CA THR A 87 -17.89 -10.56 -13.30
C THR A 87 -17.54 -11.87 -12.61
N PHE A 88 -16.33 -12.37 -12.83
CA PHE A 88 -15.81 -13.55 -12.17
C PHE A 88 -15.53 -13.27 -10.69
N LEU A 89 -14.86 -12.17 -10.37
CA LEU A 89 -14.60 -11.76 -8.99
C LEU A 89 -15.89 -11.55 -8.19
N LYS A 90 -16.93 -10.96 -8.84
CA LYS A 90 -18.23 -10.78 -8.22
C LYS A 90 -18.89 -12.12 -7.85
N LYS A 91 -18.73 -13.15 -8.68
CA LYS A 91 -19.29 -14.49 -8.44
C LYS A 91 -18.49 -15.25 -7.38
N GLU A 92 -17.19 -15.13 -7.42
CA GLU A 92 -16.27 -15.89 -6.56
C GLU A 92 -16.16 -15.32 -5.14
N PHE A 93 -16.24 -14.02 -5.00
CA PHE A 93 -16.17 -13.31 -3.72
C PHE A 93 -17.50 -12.64 -3.41
N ASN A 94 -17.64 -11.36 -3.74
CA ASN A 94 -18.86 -10.59 -3.64
C ASN A 94 -18.81 -9.34 -4.53
N LYS A 95 -19.92 -8.56 -4.52
CA LYS A 95 -20.04 -7.34 -5.32
C LYS A 95 -19.05 -6.25 -4.86
N ASP A 96 -18.83 -6.12 -3.56
CA ASP A 96 -18.01 -5.04 -2.99
C ASP A 96 -16.53 -5.27 -3.28
N VAL A 97 -16.01 -6.49 -3.08
CA VAL A 97 -14.66 -6.87 -3.48
C VAL A 97 -14.44 -6.62 -4.98
N ALA A 98 -15.37 -7.07 -5.84
CA ALA A 98 -15.24 -6.90 -7.28
C ALA A 98 -15.26 -5.42 -7.70
N ASN A 99 -16.06 -4.57 -7.04
CA ASN A 99 -16.11 -3.14 -7.29
C ASN A 99 -14.82 -2.44 -6.82
N LEU A 100 -14.31 -2.80 -5.66
CA LEU A 100 -13.05 -2.25 -5.14
C LEU A 100 -11.88 -2.56 -6.07
N VAL A 101 -11.73 -3.83 -6.49
CA VAL A 101 -10.65 -4.25 -7.40
C VAL A 101 -10.77 -3.55 -8.76
N ASP A 102 -11.97 -3.47 -9.35
CA ASP A 102 -12.21 -2.75 -10.59
C ASP A 102 -11.93 -1.25 -10.47
N GLY A 103 -12.29 -0.64 -9.32
CA GLY A 103 -11.98 0.76 -9.02
C GLY A 103 -10.49 1.04 -8.95
N VAL A 104 -9.71 0.16 -8.29
CA VAL A 104 -8.25 0.28 -8.21
C VAL A 104 -7.64 0.13 -9.60
N SER A 105 -8.03 -0.89 -10.38
CA SER A 105 -7.55 -1.13 -11.74
C SER A 105 -7.84 0.06 -12.69
N LYS A 106 -9.01 0.70 -12.57
CA LYS A 106 -9.32 1.91 -13.37
C LYS A 106 -8.42 3.09 -13.06
N LEU A 107 -7.94 3.21 -11.82
CA LEU A 107 -6.99 4.27 -11.45
C LEU A 107 -5.61 4.04 -12.10
N ASP A 108 -5.20 2.81 -12.35
CA ASP A 108 -3.92 2.47 -12.98
C ASP A 108 -3.88 2.71 -14.49
N LYS A 109 -5.03 2.59 -15.18
CA LYS A 109 -5.15 2.75 -16.64
C LYS A 109 -5.10 4.20 -17.15
N VAL A 110 -4.66 5.14 -16.32
CA VAL A 110 -4.51 6.54 -16.77
C VAL A 110 -3.25 6.66 -17.62
N GLU A 111 -3.38 6.50 -18.95
CA GLU A 111 -2.30 6.82 -19.90
C GLU A 111 -2.08 8.33 -19.98
N LEU A 112 -0.85 8.72 -19.83
CA LEU A 112 -0.38 10.06 -19.50
C LEU A 112 0.16 10.77 -20.74
N THR A 113 -0.57 11.74 -21.32
CA THR A 113 -0.16 12.47 -22.52
C THR A 113 0.55 13.80 -22.28
N SER A 114 0.38 14.45 -21.13
CA SER A 114 1.20 15.61 -20.73
C SER A 114 1.31 15.79 -19.20
N LYS A 115 2.40 16.44 -18.71
CA LYS A 115 2.65 16.57 -17.25
C LYS A 115 1.60 17.40 -16.50
N LYS A 116 1.02 18.43 -17.08
CA LYS A 116 0.04 19.32 -16.40
C LYS A 116 -1.39 18.80 -16.47
N ASP A 117 -1.77 18.26 -17.61
CA ASP A 117 -3.10 17.67 -17.82
C ASP A 117 -3.24 16.37 -17.01
N LEU A 118 -2.12 15.68 -16.80
CA LEU A 118 -1.97 14.47 -16.03
C LEU A 118 -2.37 14.58 -14.56
N GLN A 119 -1.91 15.63 -13.90
CA GLN A 119 -2.21 15.86 -12.49
C GLN A 119 -3.70 16.16 -12.30
N ALA A 120 -4.29 16.97 -13.18
CA ALA A 120 -5.70 17.31 -13.14
C ALA A 120 -6.58 16.08 -13.43
N GLU A 121 -6.25 15.29 -14.45
CA GLU A 121 -7.01 14.09 -14.85
C GLU A 121 -6.89 12.98 -13.82
N SER A 122 -5.67 12.69 -13.31
CA SER A 122 -5.45 11.72 -12.24
C SER A 122 -6.20 12.12 -10.97
N PHE A 123 -6.13 13.40 -10.60
CA PHE A 123 -6.87 13.92 -9.46
C PHE A 123 -8.39 13.79 -9.64
N GLN A 124 -8.91 14.14 -10.82
CA GLN A 124 -10.33 14.03 -11.13
C GLN A 124 -10.82 12.58 -11.09
N LYS A 125 -10.07 11.62 -11.66
CA LYS A 125 -10.40 10.19 -11.62
C LYS A 125 -10.36 9.65 -10.19
N MET A 126 -9.37 10.08 -9.37
CA MET A 126 -9.34 9.72 -7.96
C MET A 126 -10.55 10.27 -7.20
N VAL A 127 -10.95 11.51 -7.44
CA VAL A 127 -12.15 12.10 -6.83
C VAL A 127 -13.40 11.33 -7.23
N LEU A 128 -13.53 10.94 -8.50
CA LEU A 128 -14.64 10.10 -8.98
C LEU A 128 -14.65 8.72 -8.30
N ALA A 129 -13.50 8.05 -8.22
CA ALA A 129 -13.39 6.76 -7.52
C ALA A 129 -13.72 6.89 -6.02
N MET A 130 -13.29 7.97 -5.38
CA MET A 130 -13.64 8.27 -3.97
C MET A 130 -15.14 8.53 -3.79
N SER A 131 -15.84 9.07 -4.80
CA SER A 131 -17.29 9.29 -4.72
C SER A 131 -18.09 7.99 -4.77
N GLU A 132 -17.54 6.93 -5.37
CA GLU A 132 -18.16 5.60 -5.40
C GLU A 132 -17.85 4.81 -4.13
N ASP A 133 -16.57 4.68 -3.76
CA ASP A 133 -16.13 4.03 -2.52
C ASP A 133 -14.72 4.53 -2.13
N ILE A 134 -14.61 5.18 -0.99
CA ILE A 134 -13.35 5.72 -0.48
C ILE A 134 -12.28 4.64 -0.25
N ARG A 135 -12.67 3.38 -0.04
CA ARG A 135 -11.74 2.27 0.16
C ARG A 135 -10.85 2.03 -1.06
N VAL A 136 -11.31 2.37 -2.26
CA VAL A 136 -10.52 2.29 -3.50
C VAL A 136 -9.22 3.08 -3.37
N ILE A 137 -9.31 4.34 -2.91
CA ILE A 137 -8.13 5.17 -2.76
C ILE A 137 -7.27 4.74 -1.58
N VAL A 138 -7.87 4.19 -0.53
CA VAL A 138 -7.13 3.65 0.63
C VAL A 138 -6.29 2.43 0.21
N VAL A 139 -6.83 1.52 -0.60
CA VAL A 139 -6.06 0.41 -1.20
C VAL A 139 -4.94 0.94 -2.08
N LYS A 140 -5.22 1.93 -2.94
CA LYS A 140 -4.22 2.52 -3.84
C LYS A 140 -3.09 3.24 -3.10
N LEU A 141 -3.38 3.91 -1.98
CA LEU A 141 -2.36 4.52 -1.14
C LEU A 141 -1.47 3.47 -0.45
N ALA A 142 -2.05 2.35 -0.02
CA ALA A 142 -1.29 1.23 0.55
C ALA A 142 -0.40 0.53 -0.49
N ASP A 143 -0.91 0.34 -1.72
CA ASP A 143 -0.14 -0.14 -2.86
C ASP A 143 1.04 0.81 -3.17
N ARG A 144 0.76 2.11 -3.33
CA ARG A 144 1.80 3.13 -3.58
C ARG A 144 2.86 3.12 -2.49
N LEU A 145 2.47 3.01 -1.22
CA LEU A 145 3.41 2.95 -0.11
C LEU A 145 4.31 1.71 -0.18
N HIS A 146 3.76 0.54 -0.50
CA HIS A 146 4.58 -0.66 -0.67
C HIS A 146 5.52 -0.54 -1.89
N ASN A 147 5.04 0.02 -3.00
CA ASN A 147 5.87 0.27 -4.18
C ASN A 147 7.03 1.24 -3.86
N MET A 148 6.80 2.28 -3.06
CA MET A 148 7.84 3.20 -2.59
C MET A 148 8.87 2.50 -1.68
N ARG A 149 8.45 1.63 -0.78
CA ARG A 149 9.35 0.83 0.09
C ARG A 149 10.27 -0.11 -0.69
N THR A 150 9.81 -0.58 -1.85
CA THR A 150 10.55 -1.53 -2.70
C THR A 150 11.18 -0.90 -3.94
N ILE A 151 11.12 0.42 -4.09
CA ILE A 151 11.52 1.17 -5.28
C ILE A 151 13.02 1.03 -5.62
N LYS A 152 13.86 0.65 -4.65
CA LYS A 152 15.31 0.51 -4.81
C LYS A 152 15.74 -0.46 -5.93
N PHE A 153 14.90 -1.42 -6.28
CA PHE A 153 15.15 -2.40 -7.32
C PHE A 153 14.89 -1.89 -8.75
N LEU A 154 14.23 -0.74 -8.90
CA LEU A 154 13.93 -0.14 -10.20
C LEU A 154 15.11 0.68 -10.74
N ASN A 155 15.12 0.93 -12.05
CA ASN A 155 16.07 1.84 -12.66
C ASN A 155 15.85 3.30 -12.23
N LYS A 156 16.84 4.17 -12.46
CA LYS A 156 16.84 5.55 -11.98
C LYS A 156 15.67 6.36 -12.54
N GLU A 157 15.34 6.20 -13.81
CA GLU A 157 14.27 6.96 -14.47
C GLU A 157 12.89 6.63 -13.89
N LYS A 158 12.58 5.31 -13.76
CA LYS A 158 11.37 4.85 -13.10
C LYS A 158 11.26 5.34 -11.65
N LYS A 159 12.37 5.28 -10.88
CA LYS A 159 12.39 5.79 -9.49
C LYS A 159 11.98 7.26 -9.42
N LEU A 160 12.59 8.10 -10.25
CA LEU A 160 12.30 9.54 -10.26
C LEU A 160 10.85 9.81 -10.66
N ARG A 161 10.33 9.12 -11.67
CA ARG A 161 8.93 9.27 -12.09
C ARG A 161 7.97 8.90 -10.96
N ILE A 162 8.13 7.72 -10.36
CA ILE A 162 7.25 7.23 -9.28
C ILE A 162 7.36 8.15 -8.04
N ALA A 163 8.55 8.63 -7.70
CA ALA A 163 8.75 9.54 -6.58
C ALA A 163 8.07 10.90 -6.81
N ASN A 164 8.17 11.47 -8.03
CA ASN A 164 7.46 12.70 -8.39
C ASN A 164 5.94 12.53 -8.30
N GLU A 165 5.37 11.47 -8.91
CA GLU A 165 3.94 11.17 -8.79
C GLU A 165 3.52 11.03 -7.32
N THR A 166 4.36 10.38 -6.51
CA THR A 166 4.06 10.17 -5.10
C THR A 166 3.95 11.48 -4.34
N ILE A 167 4.89 12.41 -4.54
CA ILE A 167 4.90 13.68 -3.81
C ILE A 167 3.86 14.67 -4.35
N GLU A 168 3.56 14.61 -5.65
CA GLU A 168 2.65 15.55 -6.31
C GLU A 168 1.17 15.14 -6.18
N ILE A 169 0.88 13.84 -6.08
CA ILE A 169 -0.49 13.32 -6.12
C ILE A 169 -0.84 12.54 -4.86
N TYR A 170 -0.12 11.45 -4.57
CA TYR A 170 -0.53 10.50 -3.53
C TYR A 170 -0.33 11.02 -2.10
N ALA A 171 0.78 11.69 -1.83
CA ALA A 171 1.03 12.26 -0.50
C ALA A 171 0.01 13.35 -0.13
N PRO A 172 -0.33 14.33 -0.99
CA PRO A 172 -1.41 15.29 -0.71
C PRO A 172 -2.77 14.65 -0.46
N ILE A 173 -3.11 13.56 -1.16
CA ILE A 173 -4.37 12.83 -0.94
C ILE A 173 -4.35 12.14 0.42
N ALA A 174 -3.27 11.43 0.75
CA ALA A 174 -3.13 10.79 2.06
C ALA A 174 -3.24 11.82 3.21
N HIS A 175 -2.66 13.00 3.03
CA HIS A 175 -2.77 14.12 3.99
C HIS A 175 -4.21 14.61 4.16
N ARG A 176 -4.94 14.83 3.06
CA ARG A 176 -6.34 15.29 3.09
C ARG A 176 -7.28 14.27 3.71
N LEU A 177 -6.99 12.98 3.55
CA LEU A 177 -7.73 11.88 4.18
C LEU A 177 -7.35 11.66 5.66
N GLY A 178 -6.44 12.46 6.21
CA GLY A 178 -5.98 12.31 7.60
C GLY A 178 -5.09 11.09 7.84
N MET A 179 -4.60 10.43 6.78
CA MET A 179 -3.74 9.25 6.84
C MET A 179 -2.28 9.65 7.12
N HIS A 180 -2.05 10.38 8.22
CA HIS A 180 -0.77 11.04 8.51
C HIS A 180 0.45 10.11 8.52
N GLN A 181 0.31 8.86 8.93
CA GLN A 181 1.42 7.91 8.92
C GLN A 181 1.83 7.55 7.49
N ILE A 182 0.86 7.26 6.61
CA ILE A 182 1.12 6.98 5.19
C ILE A 182 1.67 8.22 4.50
N TYR A 183 1.06 9.39 4.72
CA TYR A 183 1.50 10.66 4.17
C TYR A 183 2.98 10.92 4.46
N ARG A 184 3.38 10.89 5.74
CA ARG A 184 4.77 11.15 6.13
C ARG A 184 5.75 10.15 5.52
N GLU A 185 5.41 8.88 5.53
CA GLU A 185 6.29 7.85 4.98
C GLU A 185 6.42 7.98 3.46
N LEU A 186 5.33 8.32 2.73
CA LEU A 186 5.38 8.60 1.31
C LEU A 186 6.27 9.80 0.98
N GLU A 187 6.14 10.90 1.76
CA GLU A 187 7.01 12.08 1.60
C GLU A 187 8.48 11.75 1.87
N ASP A 188 8.80 11.09 2.98
CA ASP A 188 10.17 10.74 3.34
C ASP A 188 10.83 9.87 2.27
N LEU A 189 10.14 8.82 1.80
CA LEU A 189 10.64 7.92 0.75
C LEU A 189 10.81 8.64 -0.59
N ALA A 190 9.88 9.51 -0.96
CA ALA A 190 10.00 10.29 -2.20
C ALA A 190 11.12 11.33 -2.11
N PHE A 191 11.25 12.01 -0.96
CA PHE A 191 12.29 12.99 -0.74
C PHE A 191 13.70 12.39 -0.78
N GLU A 192 13.88 11.19 -0.21
CA GLU A 192 15.15 10.45 -0.30
C GLU A 192 15.59 10.22 -1.75
N ILE A 193 14.64 9.89 -2.63
CA ILE A 193 14.91 9.60 -4.05
C ILE A 193 15.15 10.89 -4.85
N LEU A 194 14.33 11.91 -4.63
CA LEU A 194 14.39 13.16 -5.38
C LEU A 194 15.55 14.05 -4.96
N TYR A 195 15.91 14.03 -3.67
CA TYR A 195 16.91 14.94 -3.09
C TYR A 195 17.91 14.19 -2.19
N PRO A 196 18.65 13.19 -2.68
CA PRO A 196 19.44 12.27 -1.85
C PRO A 196 20.54 12.95 -1.04
N LEU A 197 21.13 14.05 -1.55
CA LEU A 197 22.14 14.80 -0.81
C LEU A 197 21.52 15.57 0.36
N ARG A 198 20.39 16.24 0.12
CA ARG A 198 19.67 16.98 1.17
C ARG A 198 19.14 16.04 2.25
N PHE A 199 18.59 14.90 1.84
CA PHE A 199 18.10 13.85 2.76
C PHE A 199 19.21 13.43 3.72
N ARG A 200 20.40 13.09 3.22
CA ARG A 200 21.55 12.69 4.07
C ARG A 200 21.93 13.75 5.08
N VAL A 201 22.02 15.01 4.66
CA VAL A 201 22.38 16.11 5.56
C VAL A 201 21.36 16.28 6.68
N ILE A 202 20.07 16.24 6.34
CA ILE A 202 18.96 16.35 7.31
C ILE A 202 18.95 15.14 8.24
N GLU A 203 19.07 13.92 7.71
CA GLU A 203 19.11 12.67 8.49
C GLU A 203 20.26 12.67 9.52
N GLU A 204 21.44 13.13 9.11
CA GLU A 204 22.58 13.26 10.04
C GLU A 204 22.33 14.32 11.12
N ALA A 205 21.76 15.48 10.76
CA ALA A 205 21.41 16.52 11.72
C ALA A 205 20.37 16.03 12.74
N VAL A 206 19.33 15.33 12.29
CA VAL A 206 18.31 14.69 13.15
C VAL A 206 18.95 13.64 14.06
N LYS A 207 19.78 12.75 13.52
CA LYS A 207 20.50 11.72 14.32
C LYS A 207 21.38 12.35 15.41
N ARG A 208 22.09 13.44 15.13
CA ARG A 208 22.91 14.15 16.14
C ARG A 208 22.03 14.73 17.25
N ASN A 209 20.93 15.38 16.90
CA ASN A 209 20.05 16.03 17.85
C ASN A 209 19.17 15.07 18.66
N THR A 210 18.96 13.83 18.18
CA THR A 210 18.11 12.84 18.86
C THR A 210 18.88 11.83 19.69
N ARG A 211 20.22 11.80 19.62
CA ARG A 211 21.05 10.85 20.40
C ARG A 211 20.79 10.84 21.89
N GLY A 212 20.39 11.98 22.50
CA GLY A 212 20.02 12.09 23.92
C GLY A 212 18.55 11.81 24.23
N ARG A 213 17.64 12.01 23.28
CA ARG A 213 16.18 11.95 23.51
C ARG A 213 15.65 10.53 23.79
N LYS A 214 16.22 9.50 23.17
CA LYS A 214 15.82 8.09 23.43
C LYS A 214 16.02 7.70 24.91
N LYS A 215 17.08 8.19 25.56
CA LYS A 215 17.31 7.94 27.00
C LYS A 215 16.28 8.66 27.87
N ILE A 216 15.90 9.89 27.49
CA ILE A 216 14.91 10.68 28.22
C ILE A 216 13.51 10.10 28.05
N LEU A 217 13.10 9.74 26.82
CA LEU A 217 11.81 9.08 26.56
C LEU A 217 11.67 7.77 27.32
N LYS A 218 12.71 6.92 27.33
CA LYS A 218 12.70 5.67 28.08
C LYS A 218 12.58 5.88 29.60
N LYS A 219 13.18 6.94 30.17
CA LYS A 219 12.99 7.31 31.56
C LYS A 219 11.56 7.78 31.85
N VAL A 220 10.97 8.58 30.94
CA VAL A 220 9.59 9.06 31.08
C VAL A 220 8.60 7.90 30.97
N GLU A 221 8.75 7.01 29.97
CA GLU A 221 7.92 5.79 29.84
C GLU A 221 7.98 4.93 31.11
N THR A 222 9.18 4.69 31.64
CA THR A 222 9.36 3.90 32.88
C THR A 222 8.68 4.58 34.08
N SER A 223 8.78 5.91 34.18
CA SER A 223 8.16 6.67 35.27
C SER A 223 6.63 6.71 35.21
N ILE A 224 6.05 6.68 33.99
CA ILE A 224 4.60 6.62 33.77
C ILE A 224 4.06 5.22 34.02
N SER A 225 4.81 4.17 33.64
CA SER A 225 4.40 2.77 33.81
C SER A 225 4.52 2.27 35.25
N GLN A 226 5.16 3.03 36.16
CA GLN A 226 5.31 2.71 37.59
C GLN A 226 4.29 3.44 38.46
N LYS A 227 3.39 4.22 37.92
CA LYS A 227 2.20 4.79 38.56
C LYS A 227 0.90 4.09 38.09
#